data_fdd94a4388cfcd5ce61535014a20a488
#
_entry.id   fdd94a4388cfcd5ce61535014a20a488
#
_cell.length_a   1.000
_cell.length_b   1.000
_cell.length_c   1.000
_cell.angle_alpha   90.00
_cell.angle_beta   90.00
_cell.angle_gamma   90.00
#
_symmetry.space_group_name_H-M   'P 1'
#
loop_
_entity.id
_entity.type
_entity.pdbx_description
1 polymer ?
#
loop_
_entity_poly.entity_id
_entity_poly.type
_entity_poly.pdbx_seq_one_letter_code
_entity_poly.pdbx_strand_id
1 'polypeptide(L)'
;MVVNKIDWVELKVLKNEPDIFFRILPEEWQKTIGPVWEDCKENGCIYVLRNAAEIMAGGIVFIEEPPNRTQFEIENGAPYLALGYYYIGFLFVGPNYRNQSMGSKWLEAIKNKYPDRSFWLTIEEEGLRYFYEKNGFKCVAESQDPSTPEWMFVYTSDQKGFKIV
;
A
#
# COMPACT_ATOMS: atom_id res chain seq x y z
N MET A 1 4.82 -31.94 16.33
CA MET A 1 5.13 -31.13 15.15
C MET A 1 4.74 -29.67 15.42
N VAL A 2 5.71 -28.80 15.33
CA VAL A 2 5.45 -27.38 15.53
C VAL A 2 5.01 -26.82 14.19
N VAL A 3 3.73 -26.44 14.11
CA VAL A 3 3.24 -25.77 12.92
C VAL A 3 3.71 -24.33 13.00
N ASN A 4 4.47 -23.93 12.00
CA ASN A 4 4.96 -22.56 11.94
C ASN A 4 3.76 -21.62 11.76
N LYS A 5 3.52 -20.75 12.75
CA LYS A 5 2.39 -19.83 12.71
C LYS A 5 2.40 -18.91 11.50
N ILE A 6 3.56 -18.75 10.86
CA ILE A 6 3.71 -17.92 9.67
C ILE A 6 2.94 -18.50 8.49
N ASP A 7 2.80 -19.82 8.45
CA ASP A 7 2.11 -20.52 7.36
C ASP A 7 0.60 -20.27 7.35
N TRP A 8 0.07 -19.68 8.44
CA TRP A 8 -1.36 -19.40 8.56
C TRP A 8 -1.71 -17.95 8.32
N VAL A 9 -0.74 -17.14 7.88
CA VAL A 9 -0.99 -15.73 7.58
C VAL A 9 -1.60 -15.65 6.19
N GLU A 10 -2.83 -15.16 6.12
CA GLU A 10 -3.54 -15.01 4.87
C GLU A 10 -3.89 -13.56 4.61
N LEU A 11 -3.90 -13.20 3.33
CA LEU A 11 -4.40 -11.90 2.90
C LEU A 11 -5.92 -11.94 2.90
N LYS A 12 -6.53 -11.03 3.63
CA LYS A 12 -7.99 -10.93 3.73
C LYS A 12 -8.44 -9.53 3.31
N VAL A 13 -9.62 -9.48 2.69
CA VAL A 13 -10.27 -8.21 2.34
C VAL A 13 -11.20 -7.82 3.47
N LEU A 14 -11.12 -6.57 3.92
CA LEU A 14 -12.06 -6.02 4.89
C LEU A 14 -13.07 -5.15 4.16
N LYS A 15 -14.29 -5.66 3.96
CA LYS A 15 -15.34 -4.92 3.26
C LYS A 15 -16.28 -4.18 4.20
N ASN A 16 -16.74 -4.87 5.25
CA ASN A 16 -17.79 -4.37 6.12
C ASN A 16 -17.31 -3.82 7.45
N GLU A 17 -16.04 -4.01 7.79
CA GLU A 17 -15.48 -3.60 9.06
C GLU A 17 -14.16 -2.86 8.90
N PRO A 18 -14.17 -1.72 8.20
CA PRO A 18 -12.92 -0.98 7.96
C PRO A 18 -12.26 -0.49 9.25
N ASP A 19 -13.05 -0.24 10.29
CA ASP A 19 -12.56 0.28 11.56
C ASP A 19 -11.58 -0.68 12.25
N ILE A 20 -11.67 -1.96 11.98
CA ILE A 20 -10.74 -2.94 12.53
C ILE A 20 -9.31 -2.62 12.09
N PHE A 21 -9.15 -2.24 10.82
CA PHE A 21 -7.85 -1.84 10.30
C PHE A 21 -7.49 -0.42 10.73
N PHE A 22 -8.46 0.52 10.63
CA PHE A 22 -8.16 1.92 10.95
C PHE A 22 -7.67 2.09 12.38
N ARG A 23 -8.16 1.29 13.30
CA ARG A 23 -7.76 1.39 14.72
C ARG A 23 -6.30 1.07 14.98
N ILE A 24 -5.64 0.30 14.11
CA ILE A 24 -4.22 0.01 14.29
C ILE A 24 -3.31 1.07 13.69
N LEU A 25 -3.85 1.96 12.87
CA LEU A 25 -3.08 3.02 12.20
C LEU A 25 -2.67 4.11 13.18
N PRO A 26 -1.59 4.85 12.89
CA PRO A 26 -1.30 6.06 13.65
C PRO A 26 -2.50 7.01 13.67
N GLU A 27 -2.66 7.74 14.75
CA GLU A 27 -3.81 8.61 14.92
C GLU A 27 -4.00 9.60 13.77
N GLU A 28 -2.90 10.16 13.28
CA GLU A 28 -2.97 11.10 12.14
C GLU A 28 -3.52 10.43 10.88
N TRP A 29 -3.16 9.18 10.65
CA TRP A 29 -3.67 8.44 9.51
C TRP A 29 -5.15 8.11 9.67
N GLN A 30 -5.56 7.79 10.90
CA GLN A 30 -6.98 7.56 11.18
C GLN A 30 -7.81 8.80 10.86
N LYS A 31 -7.30 9.97 11.23
CA LYS A 31 -7.98 11.24 10.95
C LYS A 31 -8.02 11.58 9.47
N THR A 32 -7.07 11.06 8.70
CA THR A 32 -7.01 11.29 7.27
C THR A 32 -7.98 10.40 6.51
N ILE A 33 -7.98 9.09 6.78
CA ILE A 33 -8.77 8.15 6.00
C ILE A 33 -10.20 7.96 6.53
N GLY A 34 -10.37 8.00 7.85
CA GLY A 34 -11.68 7.74 8.46
C GLY A 34 -12.79 8.61 7.92
N PRO A 35 -12.63 9.96 7.95
CA PRO A 35 -13.70 10.85 7.50
C PRO A 35 -14.07 10.73 6.03
N VAL A 36 -13.14 10.28 5.18
CA VAL A 36 -13.39 10.23 3.73
C VAL A 36 -13.68 8.82 3.23
N TRP A 37 -13.61 7.81 4.10
CA TRP A 37 -13.75 6.43 3.66
C TRP A 37 -15.09 6.15 2.96
N GLU A 38 -16.19 6.67 3.48
CA GLU A 38 -17.50 6.47 2.88
C GLU A 38 -17.54 6.96 1.43
N ASP A 39 -16.81 8.04 1.14
CA ASP A 39 -16.78 8.62 -0.19
C ASP A 39 -15.83 7.89 -1.16
N CYS A 40 -14.87 7.13 -0.65
CA CYS A 40 -13.87 6.48 -1.49
C CYS A 40 -13.86 4.95 -1.40
N LYS A 41 -14.71 4.36 -0.58
CA LYS A 41 -14.69 2.91 -0.36
C LYS A 41 -14.94 2.05 -1.59
N GLU A 42 -15.61 2.59 -2.60
CA GLU A 42 -15.84 1.86 -3.84
C GLU A 42 -14.58 1.84 -4.73
N ASN A 43 -13.69 2.81 -4.52
CA ASN A 43 -12.40 2.88 -5.20
C ASN A 43 -11.31 2.13 -4.43
N GLY A 44 -11.46 1.96 -3.13
CA GLY A 44 -10.42 1.41 -2.25
C GLY A 44 -10.76 0.03 -1.73
N CYS A 45 -9.72 -0.81 -1.64
CA CYS A 45 -9.85 -2.15 -1.08
C CYS A 45 -8.87 -2.29 0.06
N ILE A 46 -9.37 -2.56 1.26
CA ILE A 46 -8.51 -2.79 2.43
C ILE A 46 -8.09 -4.25 2.45
N TYR A 47 -6.78 -4.49 2.40
CA TYR A 47 -6.22 -5.83 2.52
C TYR A 47 -5.42 -5.92 3.80
N VAL A 48 -5.62 -6.99 4.55
CA VAL A 48 -4.89 -7.20 5.78
C VAL A 48 -4.28 -8.59 5.81
N LEU A 49 -3.12 -8.70 6.45
CA LEU A 49 -2.55 -9.98 6.83
C LEU A 49 -2.95 -10.19 8.30
N ARG A 50 -3.62 -11.27 8.57
CA ARG A 50 -4.06 -11.53 9.93
C ARG A 50 -3.85 -12.98 10.33
N ASN A 51 -3.64 -13.17 11.63
CA ASN A 51 -3.70 -14.48 12.23
C ASN A 51 -5.09 -14.62 12.89
N ALA A 52 -5.31 -15.69 13.64
CA ALA A 52 -6.61 -15.94 14.27
C ALA A 52 -7.01 -14.84 15.27
N ALA A 53 -6.06 -14.13 15.82
CA ALA A 53 -6.30 -13.18 16.93
C ALA A 53 -6.36 -11.73 16.47
N GLU A 54 -5.47 -11.29 15.55
CA GLU A 54 -5.37 -9.87 15.24
C GLU A 54 -4.79 -9.60 13.85
N ILE A 55 -4.91 -8.35 13.43
CA ILE A 55 -4.30 -7.87 12.19
C ILE A 55 -2.82 -7.60 12.44
N MET A 56 -1.98 -8.21 11.61
CA MET A 56 -0.53 -8.08 11.70
C MET A 56 -0.01 -6.92 10.85
N ALA A 57 -0.58 -6.74 9.67
CA ALA A 57 -0.25 -5.66 8.76
C ALA A 57 -1.43 -5.42 7.84
N GLY A 58 -1.50 -4.24 7.25
CA GLY A 58 -2.55 -3.93 6.30
C GLY A 58 -2.23 -2.73 5.45
N GLY A 59 -3.03 -2.53 4.43
CA GLY A 59 -2.91 -1.39 3.53
C GLY A 59 -4.14 -1.30 2.64
N ILE A 60 -4.22 -0.23 1.87
CA ILE A 60 -5.34 0.01 0.98
C ILE A 60 -4.83 0.10 -0.45
N VAL A 61 -5.49 -0.62 -1.36
CA VAL A 61 -5.21 -0.52 -2.79
C VAL A 61 -6.34 0.30 -3.40
N PHE A 62 -6.00 1.41 -4.05
CA PHE A 62 -6.97 2.25 -4.76
C PHE A 62 -6.80 2.00 -6.25
N ILE A 63 -7.91 1.71 -6.91
CA ILE A 63 -7.90 1.41 -8.36
C ILE A 63 -7.94 2.68 -9.21
N GLU A 64 -8.39 3.79 -8.61
CA GLU A 64 -8.43 5.09 -9.26
C GLU A 64 -7.75 6.11 -8.35
N GLU A 65 -8.14 7.37 -8.42
CA GLU A 65 -7.54 8.44 -7.64
C GLU A 65 -7.72 8.22 -6.14
N PRO A 66 -6.64 8.15 -5.35
CA PRO A 66 -6.78 8.08 -3.90
C PRO A 66 -7.28 9.41 -3.33
N PRO A 67 -7.92 9.38 -2.15
CA PRO A 67 -8.40 10.61 -1.52
C PRO A 67 -7.24 11.43 -0.95
N ASN A 68 -7.48 12.72 -0.74
CA ASN A 68 -6.55 13.62 -0.03
C ASN A 68 -5.13 13.64 -0.59
N ARG A 69 -5.02 13.65 -1.93
CA ARG A 69 -3.72 13.70 -2.58
C ARG A 69 -3.01 15.02 -2.35
N THR A 70 -1.69 14.94 -2.14
CA THR A 70 -0.84 16.12 -2.12
C THR A 70 -0.73 16.67 -3.55
N GLN A 71 -0.31 17.92 -3.67
CA GLN A 71 -0.08 18.50 -5.00
C GLN A 71 1.00 17.71 -5.75
N PHE A 72 2.02 17.24 -5.06
CA PHE A 72 3.06 16.39 -5.62
C PHE A 72 2.46 15.10 -6.21
N GLU A 73 1.55 14.46 -5.47
CA GLU A 73 0.88 13.25 -5.94
C GLU A 73 -0.02 13.52 -7.15
N ILE A 74 -0.72 14.64 -7.14
CA ILE A 74 -1.60 15.00 -8.27
C ILE A 74 -0.77 15.16 -9.54
N GLU A 75 0.31 15.93 -9.46
CA GLU A 75 1.13 16.22 -10.63
C GLU A 75 1.93 15.03 -11.13
N ASN A 76 2.55 14.29 -10.23
CA ASN A 76 3.45 13.20 -10.62
C ASN A 76 2.73 11.87 -10.77
N GLY A 77 1.59 11.69 -10.11
CA GLY A 77 0.81 10.45 -10.20
C GLY A 77 -0.09 10.35 -11.42
N ALA A 78 -0.43 11.49 -12.04
CA ALA A 78 -1.36 11.50 -13.17
C ALA A 78 -0.97 10.54 -14.31
N PRO A 79 0.30 10.47 -14.76
CA PRO A 79 0.66 9.54 -15.82
C PRO A 79 0.43 8.07 -15.45
N TYR A 80 0.68 7.73 -14.18
CA TYR A 80 0.53 6.35 -13.72
C TYR A 80 -0.94 5.96 -13.59
N LEU A 81 -1.77 6.88 -13.11
CA LEU A 81 -3.22 6.65 -13.08
C LEU A 81 -3.75 6.43 -14.51
N ALA A 82 -3.30 7.25 -15.46
CA ALA A 82 -3.70 7.12 -16.85
C ALA A 82 -3.29 5.78 -17.46
N LEU A 83 -2.17 5.21 -17.00
CA LEU A 83 -1.69 3.90 -17.44
C LEU A 83 -2.36 2.74 -16.70
N GLY A 84 -3.23 3.01 -15.74
CA GLY A 84 -3.93 1.97 -14.99
C GLY A 84 -3.16 1.42 -13.80
N TYR A 85 -2.13 2.11 -13.33
CA TYR A 85 -1.44 1.73 -12.10
C TYR A 85 -2.38 1.92 -10.91
N TYR A 86 -2.33 1.00 -9.97
CA TYR A 86 -3.09 1.12 -8.73
C TYR A 86 -2.23 1.80 -7.67
N TYR A 87 -2.88 2.57 -6.81
CA TYR A 87 -2.20 3.28 -5.73
C TYR A 87 -2.23 2.45 -4.45
N ILE A 88 -1.09 2.36 -3.78
CA ILE A 88 -1.00 1.73 -2.46
C ILE A 88 -0.86 2.82 -1.41
N GLY A 89 -1.78 2.83 -0.45
CA GLY A 89 -1.74 3.78 0.66
C GLY A 89 -1.96 3.10 1.99
N PHE A 90 -1.53 3.79 3.05
CA PHE A 90 -1.78 3.37 4.43
C PHE A 90 -1.20 1.99 4.78
N LEU A 91 -0.09 1.62 4.14
CA LEU A 91 0.60 0.37 4.51
C LEU A 91 1.21 0.52 5.91
N PHE A 92 0.78 -0.33 6.80
CA PHE A 92 1.18 -0.26 8.20
C PHE A 92 1.35 -1.65 8.78
N VAL A 93 2.42 -1.84 9.55
CA VAL A 93 2.69 -3.09 10.27
C VAL A 93 2.44 -2.85 11.75
N GLY A 94 1.65 -3.71 12.39
CA GLY A 94 1.38 -3.59 13.82
C GLY A 94 2.66 -3.67 14.65
N PRO A 95 2.74 -2.91 15.76
CA PRO A 95 3.98 -2.85 16.56
C PRO A 95 4.50 -4.21 17.02
N ASN A 96 3.62 -5.16 17.30
CA ASN A 96 4.00 -6.48 17.77
C ASN A 96 4.54 -7.39 16.65
N TYR A 97 4.47 -6.95 15.41
CA TYR A 97 4.83 -7.76 14.25
C TYR A 97 5.96 -7.15 13.43
N ARG A 98 6.62 -6.13 13.96
CA ARG A 98 7.74 -5.48 13.27
C ARG A 98 8.98 -6.38 13.27
N ASN A 99 9.87 -6.15 12.32
CA ASN A 99 11.09 -6.93 12.12
C ASN A 99 10.83 -8.40 11.78
N GLN A 100 9.65 -8.69 11.21
CA GLN A 100 9.25 -10.03 10.78
C GLN A 100 8.91 -10.03 9.29
N SER A 101 9.34 -9.02 8.57
CA SER A 101 9.10 -8.87 7.12
C SER A 101 7.62 -8.83 6.71
N MET A 102 6.75 -8.36 7.61
CA MET A 102 5.31 -8.32 7.34
C MET A 102 4.95 -7.36 6.22
N GLY A 103 5.62 -6.20 6.16
CA GLY A 103 5.40 -5.25 5.07
C GLY A 103 5.76 -5.85 3.72
N SER A 104 6.88 -6.56 3.64
CA SER A 104 7.31 -7.23 2.41
C SER A 104 6.35 -8.36 2.04
N LYS A 105 5.86 -9.11 3.03
CA LYS A 105 4.87 -10.17 2.79
C LYS A 105 3.56 -9.59 2.27
N TRP A 106 3.15 -8.44 2.80
CA TRP A 106 1.93 -7.78 2.33
C TRP A 106 2.09 -7.34 0.87
N LEU A 107 3.22 -6.71 0.53
CA LEU A 107 3.49 -6.28 -0.85
C LEU A 107 3.51 -7.48 -1.80
N GLU A 108 4.16 -8.57 -1.40
CA GLU A 108 4.20 -9.79 -2.22
C GLU A 108 2.79 -10.36 -2.44
N ALA A 109 1.97 -10.37 -1.38
CA ALA A 109 0.60 -10.87 -1.48
C ALA A 109 -0.24 -9.99 -2.42
N ILE A 110 -0.06 -8.67 -2.39
CA ILE A 110 -0.76 -7.77 -3.29
C ILE A 110 -0.32 -7.99 -4.74
N LYS A 111 0.96 -8.15 -4.98
CA LYS A 111 1.46 -8.45 -6.33
C LYS A 111 0.89 -9.76 -6.87
N ASN A 112 0.77 -10.76 -6.00
CA ASN A 112 0.18 -12.04 -6.39
C ASN A 112 -1.32 -11.94 -6.62
N LYS A 113 -2.00 -11.05 -5.90
CA LYS A 113 -3.44 -10.79 -6.09
C LYS A 113 -3.72 -10.11 -7.43
N TYR A 114 -2.82 -9.23 -7.84
CA TYR A 114 -2.95 -8.46 -9.08
C TYR A 114 -1.70 -8.68 -9.96
N PRO A 115 -1.50 -9.89 -10.50
CA PRO A 115 -0.24 -10.23 -11.16
C PRO A 115 0.04 -9.44 -12.44
N ASP A 116 -1.00 -8.87 -13.05
CA ASP A 116 -0.87 -8.09 -14.27
C ASP A 116 -0.96 -6.58 -14.02
N ARG A 117 -0.96 -6.14 -12.76
CA ARG A 117 -1.06 -4.73 -12.40
C ARG A 117 0.25 -4.17 -11.89
N SER A 118 0.43 -2.90 -12.16
CA SER A 118 1.54 -2.11 -11.65
C SER A 118 1.01 -1.19 -10.56
N PHE A 119 1.90 -0.70 -9.70
CA PHE A 119 1.51 0.08 -8.54
C PHE A 119 2.35 1.33 -8.41
N TRP A 120 1.77 2.37 -7.83
CA TRP A 120 2.50 3.57 -7.45
C TRP A 120 2.14 3.97 -6.03
N LEU A 121 3.05 4.68 -5.38
CA LEU A 121 2.86 5.18 -4.03
C LEU A 121 3.80 6.33 -3.77
N THR A 122 3.58 7.04 -2.66
CA THR A 122 4.50 8.07 -2.20
C THR A 122 4.87 7.83 -0.75
N ILE A 123 6.04 8.32 -0.38
CA ILE A 123 6.51 8.28 1.01
C ILE A 123 6.96 9.68 1.41
N GLU A 124 6.87 9.98 2.70
CA GLU A 124 7.31 11.26 3.26
C GLU A 124 8.56 11.11 4.11
N GLU A 125 8.98 9.88 4.38
CA GLU A 125 10.16 9.57 5.19
C GLU A 125 11.21 8.88 4.34
N GLU A 126 12.38 9.49 4.22
CA GLU A 126 13.47 8.94 3.42
C GLU A 126 13.90 7.54 3.89
N GLY A 127 13.78 7.26 5.16
CA GLY A 127 14.14 5.96 5.72
C GLY A 127 13.36 4.79 5.13
N LEU A 128 12.22 5.06 4.47
CA LEU A 128 11.42 4.01 3.85
C LEU A 128 11.88 3.64 2.43
N ARG A 129 12.81 4.39 1.85
CA ARG A 129 13.27 4.16 0.48
C ARG A 129 13.79 2.75 0.28
N TYR A 130 14.69 2.31 1.15
CA TYR A 130 15.29 0.99 1.05
C TYR A 130 14.24 -0.12 1.09
N PHE A 131 13.24 0.04 1.94
CA PHE A 131 12.16 -0.94 2.05
C PHE A 131 11.45 -1.13 0.70
N TYR A 132 11.08 -0.04 0.04
CA TYR A 132 10.39 -0.14 -1.24
C TYR A 132 11.32 -0.59 -2.36
N GLU A 133 12.56 -0.14 -2.36
CA GLU A 133 13.52 -0.56 -3.38
C GLU A 133 13.77 -2.07 -3.34
N LYS A 134 13.93 -2.65 -2.15
CA LYS A 134 14.15 -4.10 -2.05
C LYS A 134 12.90 -4.91 -2.42
N ASN A 135 11.74 -4.27 -2.44
CA ASN A 135 10.50 -4.92 -2.86
C ASN A 135 10.15 -4.64 -4.33
N GLY A 136 11.12 -4.19 -5.10
CA GLY A 136 10.95 -4.04 -6.55
C GLY A 136 10.40 -2.70 -7.00
N PHE A 137 10.28 -1.74 -6.09
CA PHE A 137 9.82 -0.40 -6.43
C PHE A 137 11.00 0.49 -6.81
N LYS A 138 10.74 1.46 -7.66
CA LYS A 138 11.76 2.38 -8.15
C LYS A 138 11.31 3.81 -7.92
N CYS A 139 12.21 4.65 -7.39
CA CYS A 139 11.90 6.06 -7.20
C CYS A 139 11.90 6.77 -8.54
N VAL A 140 10.80 7.44 -8.85
CA VAL A 140 10.63 8.12 -10.14
C VAL A 140 10.45 9.64 -10.01
N ALA A 141 10.22 10.14 -8.81
CA ALA A 141 10.08 11.58 -8.59
C ALA A 141 10.37 11.93 -7.14
N GLU A 142 10.83 13.14 -6.93
CA GLU A 142 11.13 13.68 -5.61
C GLU A 142 10.63 15.12 -5.54
N SER A 143 10.01 15.48 -4.41
CA SER A 143 9.55 16.84 -4.20
C SER A 143 10.73 17.82 -4.17
N GLN A 144 10.54 18.98 -4.81
CA GLN A 144 11.53 20.04 -4.82
C GLN A 144 11.40 20.96 -3.63
N ASP A 145 10.33 20.84 -2.84
CA ASP A 145 10.09 21.67 -1.67
C ASP A 145 10.65 20.98 -0.42
N PRO A 146 11.74 21.50 0.17
CA PRO A 146 12.33 20.86 1.35
C PRO A 146 11.45 20.90 2.60
N SER A 147 10.42 21.75 2.61
CA SER A 147 9.49 21.80 3.75
C SER A 147 8.42 20.72 3.67
N THR A 148 8.23 20.10 2.49
CA THR A 148 7.29 19.00 2.29
C THR A 148 7.98 17.90 1.49
N PRO A 149 8.95 17.21 2.11
CA PRO A 149 9.67 16.13 1.41
C PRO A 149 8.73 15.00 1.05
N GLU A 150 8.86 14.52 -0.17
CA GLU A 150 8.01 13.47 -0.68
C GLU A 150 8.72 12.77 -1.84
N TRP A 151 8.60 11.44 -1.92
CA TRP A 151 9.20 10.64 -3.00
C TRP A 151 8.14 9.73 -3.57
N MET A 152 8.14 9.59 -4.89
CA MET A 152 7.21 8.71 -5.58
C MET A 152 7.92 7.46 -6.06
N PHE A 153 7.31 6.31 -5.78
CA PHE A 153 7.83 5.00 -6.17
C PHE A 153 6.84 4.27 -7.05
N VAL A 154 7.35 3.51 -8.01
CA VAL A 154 6.51 2.68 -8.87
C VAL A 154 7.06 1.26 -8.92
N TYR A 155 6.14 0.31 -9.03
CA TYR A 155 6.43 -1.07 -9.34
C TYR A 155 5.71 -1.42 -10.64
N THR A 156 6.46 -1.88 -11.63
CA THR A 156 5.89 -2.24 -12.93
C THR A 156 5.85 -3.75 -13.05
N SER A 157 4.67 -4.28 -13.34
CA SER A 157 4.50 -5.72 -13.48
C SER A 157 5.20 -6.24 -14.73
N ASP A 158 6.00 -7.29 -14.56
CA ASP A 158 6.70 -7.93 -15.67
C ASP A 158 5.75 -8.61 -16.65
N GLN A 159 4.56 -9.00 -16.19
CA GLN A 159 3.60 -9.69 -17.03
C GLN A 159 3.03 -8.85 -18.15
N LYS A 160 3.08 -7.51 -18.00
CA LYS A 160 2.64 -6.62 -19.06
C LYS A 160 3.48 -6.75 -20.34
N GLY A 161 4.77 -7.07 -20.20
CA GLY A 161 5.66 -7.20 -21.33
C GLY A 161 5.36 -8.38 -22.22
N PHE A 162 4.72 -9.40 -21.71
CA PHE A 162 4.44 -10.63 -22.48
C PHE A 162 3.20 -10.54 -23.34
N LYS A 163 2.36 -9.56 -23.12
CA LYS A 163 1.09 -9.44 -23.86
C LYS A 163 1.20 -8.68 -25.16
N ILE A 164 2.38 -8.25 -25.49
CA ILE A 164 2.61 -7.40 -26.67
C ILE A 164 2.96 -8.21 -27.92
N VAL A 165 3.11 -9.48 -27.74
CA VAL A 165 3.53 -10.35 -28.86
C VAL A 165 2.38 -10.72 -29.76
#